data_c8d70ce591c70c35e9239815050648b7
#
_entry.id   c8d70ce591c70c35e9239815050648b7
#
_cell.length_a   1.000
_cell.length_b   1.000
_cell.length_c   1.000
_cell.angle_alpha   90.00
_cell.angle_beta   90.00
_cell.angle_gamma   90.00
#
_symmetry.space_group_name_H-M   'P 1'
#
loop_
_entity.id
_entity.type
_entity.pdbx_description
1 polymer ?
#
loop_
_entity_poly.entity_id
_entity_poly.type
_entity_poly.pdbx_seq_one_letter_code
_entity_poly.pdbx_strand_id
1 'polypeptide(L)'
;MSEQFEPKIVAFFCNWCTYTAADLAGVSRLKYAPNARVIRVMCSGRVDPQFVLDAFAKGADGVLLGGCHPGDCHYAEGNYKTLRRMRMLTRMLKDMGIYDGRFRLEWISGAEGDKVKSVINDMTKKVRALGPLDLPGKFKNWDKEIEELEAQVNKGDKDKEAVHAG
;
A
#
# COMPACT_ATOMS: atom_id res chain seq x y z
N MET A 1 14.16 23.17 13.03
CA MET A 1 12.75 22.72 12.99
C MET A 1 12.80 21.34 12.34
N SER A 2 12.54 20.25 13.08
CA SER A 2 12.46 18.91 12.50
C SER A 2 11.27 18.87 11.53
N GLU A 3 11.51 18.64 10.26
CA GLU A 3 10.44 18.43 9.29
C GLU A 3 9.56 17.29 9.78
N GLN A 4 8.31 17.60 10.07
CA GLN A 4 7.36 16.62 10.53
C GLN A 4 7.08 15.67 9.35
N PHE A 5 7.26 14.37 9.55
CA PHE A 5 6.99 13.36 8.52
C PHE A 5 5.57 13.45 7.98
N GLU A 6 5.45 13.63 6.69
CA GLU A 6 4.17 13.65 5.97
C GLU A 6 4.02 12.40 5.10
N PRO A 7 3.08 11.49 5.44
CA PRO A 7 2.93 10.22 4.75
C PRO A 7 2.45 10.37 3.31
N LYS A 8 3.01 9.59 2.40
CA LYS A 8 2.57 9.44 1.02
C LYS A 8 1.60 8.28 0.92
N ILE A 9 0.33 8.55 0.68
CA ILE A 9 -0.71 7.55 0.56
C ILE A 9 -1.18 7.47 -0.89
N VAL A 10 -1.17 6.25 -1.46
CA VAL A 10 -1.80 5.97 -2.76
C VAL A 10 -3.19 5.40 -2.50
N ALA A 11 -4.21 5.95 -3.16
CA ALA A 11 -5.59 5.53 -2.98
C ALA A 11 -6.19 5.07 -4.31
N PHE A 12 -6.54 3.80 -4.42
CA PHE A 12 -7.27 3.26 -5.58
C PHE A 12 -8.77 3.33 -5.31
N PHE A 13 -9.47 4.21 -6.03
CA PHE A 13 -10.91 4.44 -5.85
C PHE A 13 -11.72 3.92 -7.02
N CYS A 14 -12.71 3.08 -6.72
CA CYS A 14 -13.70 2.62 -7.70
C CYS A 14 -14.49 3.81 -8.24
N ASN A 15 -14.59 3.91 -9.56
CA ASN A 15 -15.27 4.99 -10.28
C ASN A 15 -16.73 5.17 -9.83
N TRP A 16 -17.45 4.08 -9.63
CA TRP A 16 -18.91 4.08 -9.46
C TRP A 16 -19.37 4.38 -8.03
N CYS A 17 -18.47 4.27 -7.06
CA CYS A 17 -18.79 4.45 -5.64
C CYS A 17 -17.79 5.37 -4.93
N THR A 18 -16.62 4.89 -4.55
CA THR A 18 -15.68 5.64 -3.71
C THR A 18 -15.17 6.92 -4.39
N TYR A 19 -14.93 6.90 -5.72
CA TYR A 19 -14.54 8.12 -6.44
C TYR A 19 -15.70 9.13 -6.50
N THR A 20 -16.92 8.65 -6.76
CA THR A 20 -18.13 9.51 -6.71
C THR A 20 -18.32 10.11 -5.32
N ALA A 21 -18.08 9.34 -4.24
CA ALA A 21 -18.11 9.85 -2.87
C ALA A 21 -17.02 10.90 -2.63
N ALA A 22 -15.83 10.75 -3.23
CA ALA A 22 -14.77 11.74 -3.14
C ALA A 22 -15.14 13.05 -3.89
N ASP A 23 -15.79 12.92 -5.05
CA ASP A 23 -16.35 14.09 -5.77
C ASP A 23 -17.41 14.80 -4.93
N LEU A 24 -18.33 14.04 -4.31
CA LEU A 24 -19.33 14.58 -3.39
C LEU A 24 -18.68 15.31 -2.22
N ALA A 25 -17.62 14.74 -1.61
CA ALA A 25 -16.87 15.39 -0.56
C ALA A 25 -16.25 16.71 -1.03
N GLY A 26 -15.70 16.74 -2.25
CA GLY A 26 -15.15 17.95 -2.88
C GLY A 26 -16.20 19.03 -3.09
N VAL A 27 -17.33 18.70 -3.72
CA VAL A 27 -18.46 19.61 -3.95
C VAL A 27 -19.04 20.15 -2.63
N SER A 28 -19.13 19.29 -1.62
CA SER A 28 -19.57 19.66 -0.27
C SER A 28 -18.49 20.42 0.54
N ARG A 29 -17.33 20.70 -0.07
CA ARG A 29 -16.20 21.42 0.56
C ARG A 29 -15.73 20.78 1.88
N LEU A 30 -15.82 19.47 1.99
CA LEU A 30 -15.33 18.74 3.15
C LEU A 30 -13.79 18.77 3.16
N LYS A 31 -13.21 19.32 4.21
CA LYS A 31 -11.76 19.38 4.37
C LYS A 31 -11.24 18.09 4.97
N TYR A 32 -10.24 17.48 4.34
CA TYR A 32 -9.50 16.30 4.83
C TYR A 32 -8.03 16.38 4.43
N ALA A 33 -7.21 15.50 4.97
CA ALA A 33 -5.76 15.51 4.77
C ALA A 33 -5.38 15.35 3.28
N PRO A 34 -4.45 16.17 2.74
CA PRO A 34 -4.07 16.15 1.32
C PRO A 34 -3.10 15.01 0.98
N ASN A 35 -2.85 14.10 1.91
CA ASN A 35 -1.84 13.04 1.82
C ASN A 35 -2.18 11.91 0.84
N ALA A 36 -3.47 11.78 0.45
CA ALA A 36 -3.93 10.71 -0.42
C ALA A 36 -3.86 11.13 -1.90
N ARG A 37 -3.09 10.38 -2.70
CA ARG A 37 -3.07 10.50 -4.17
C ARG A 37 -4.03 9.49 -4.75
N VAL A 38 -5.13 9.98 -5.34
CA VAL A 38 -6.20 9.14 -5.84
C VAL A 38 -5.91 8.67 -7.26
N ILE A 39 -5.96 7.35 -7.46
CA ILE A 39 -5.95 6.69 -8.76
C ILE A 39 -7.35 6.11 -8.98
N ARG A 40 -8.06 6.65 -9.98
CA ARG A 40 -9.39 6.18 -10.34
C ARG A 40 -9.30 4.88 -11.13
N VAL A 41 -10.01 3.86 -10.70
CA VAL A 41 -10.15 2.56 -11.39
C VAL A 41 -11.61 2.29 -11.67
N MET A 42 -11.93 1.63 -12.79
CA MET A 42 -13.34 1.39 -13.15
C MET A 42 -14.06 0.51 -12.13
N CYS A 43 -13.35 -0.43 -11.51
CA CYS A 43 -13.88 -1.28 -10.43
C CYS A 43 -12.76 -1.64 -9.46
N SER A 44 -13.06 -1.76 -8.18
CA SER A 44 -12.09 -2.29 -7.20
C SER A 44 -11.58 -3.68 -7.59
N GLY A 45 -12.39 -4.49 -8.28
CA GLY A 45 -12.01 -5.80 -8.83
C GLY A 45 -10.90 -5.75 -9.88
N ARG A 46 -10.58 -4.55 -10.45
CA ARG A 46 -9.46 -4.36 -11.37
C ARG A 46 -8.13 -4.25 -10.64
N VAL A 47 -8.16 -3.89 -9.35
CA VAL A 47 -6.92 -3.72 -8.59
C VAL A 47 -6.31 -5.09 -8.32
N ASP A 48 -5.16 -5.32 -8.95
CA ASP A 48 -4.33 -6.48 -8.67
C ASP A 48 -3.50 -6.25 -7.39
N PRO A 49 -3.23 -7.29 -6.59
CA PRO A 49 -2.28 -7.20 -5.48
C PRO A 49 -0.95 -6.55 -5.86
N GLN A 50 -0.46 -6.80 -7.07
CA GLN A 50 0.77 -6.20 -7.57
C GLN A 50 0.73 -4.67 -7.60
N PHE A 51 -0.42 -4.05 -7.88
CA PHE A 51 -0.53 -2.58 -7.85
C PHE A 51 -0.25 -2.02 -6.46
N VAL A 52 -0.66 -2.74 -5.42
CA VAL A 52 -0.41 -2.36 -4.03
C VAL A 52 1.07 -2.54 -3.68
N LEU A 53 1.67 -3.67 -4.10
CA LEU A 53 3.10 -3.94 -3.90
C LEU A 53 3.97 -2.92 -4.64
N ASP A 54 3.63 -2.59 -5.90
CA ASP A 54 4.31 -1.57 -6.70
C ASP A 54 4.23 -0.18 -6.07
N ALA A 55 3.08 0.16 -5.47
CA ALA A 55 2.93 1.43 -4.77
C ALA A 55 3.89 1.52 -3.58
N PHE A 56 4.00 0.48 -2.79
CA PHE A 56 4.96 0.41 -1.68
C PHE A 56 6.41 0.41 -2.17
N ALA A 57 6.73 -0.37 -3.21
CA ALA A 57 8.06 -0.41 -3.81
C ALA A 57 8.50 0.94 -4.38
N LYS A 58 7.55 1.76 -4.83
CA LYS A 58 7.79 3.14 -5.33
C LYS A 58 7.77 4.20 -4.23
N GLY A 59 7.72 3.79 -2.97
CA GLY A 59 7.87 4.68 -1.82
C GLY A 59 6.58 5.25 -1.27
N ALA A 60 5.43 4.58 -1.47
CA ALA A 60 4.23 4.89 -0.71
C ALA A 60 4.38 4.39 0.75
N ASP A 61 3.95 5.20 1.71
CA ASP A 61 3.92 4.85 3.12
C ASP A 61 2.63 4.13 3.51
N GLY A 62 1.59 4.30 2.70
CA GLY A 62 0.29 3.64 2.87
C GLY A 62 -0.47 3.48 1.55
N VAL A 63 -1.32 2.47 1.48
CA VAL A 63 -2.19 2.22 0.32
C VAL A 63 -3.63 2.01 0.78
N LEU A 64 -4.55 2.80 0.23
CA LEU A 64 -5.98 2.73 0.47
C LEU A 64 -6.69 2.18 -0.77
N LEU A 65 -7.54 1.20 -0.60
CA LEU A 65 -8.41 0.69 -1.66
C LEU A 65 -9.87 0.92 -1.27
N GLY A 66 -10.57 1.71 -2.07
CA GLY A 66 -11.99 1.99 -1.90
C GLY A 66 -12.86 1.27 -2.94
N GLY A 67 -13.87 0.54 -2.49
CA GLY A 67 -14.80 -0.20 -3.32
C GLY A 67 -16.25 -0.03 -2.89
N CYS A 68 -17.18 -0.53 -3.73
CA CYS A 68 -18.61 -0.56 -3.43
C CYS A 68 -18.89 -1.54 -2.29
N HIS A 69 -19.92 -1.27 -1.50
CA HIS A 69 -20.41 -2.22 -0.51
C HIS A 69 -20.71 -3.60 -1.15
N PRO A 70 -20.52 -4.71 -0.41
CA PRO A 70 -20.91 -6.03 -0.88
C PRO A 70 -22.38 -6.06 -1.33
N GLY A 71 -22.60 -6.52 -2.56
CA GLY A 71 -23.94 -6.49 -3.20
C GLY A 71 -24.18 -5.29 -4.14
N ASP A 72 -23.48 -4.17 -3.98
CA ASP A 72 -23.72 -2.93 -4.74
C ASP A 72 -22.71 -2.72 -5.90
N CYS A 73 -21.96 -3.75 -6.27
CA CYS A 73 -20.98 -3.61 -7.33
C CYS A 73 -21.63 -3.41 -8.70
N HIS A 74 -21.27 -2.33 -9.41
CA HIS A 74 -21.72 -2.06 -10.77
C HIS A 74 -21.49 -3.24 -11.74
N TYR A 75 -20.44 -4.03 -11.51
CA TYR A 75 -20.07 -5.22 -12.28
C TYR A 75 -20.41 -6.54 -11.54
N ALA A 76 -21.40 -6.52 -10.68
CA ALA A 76 -21.92 -7.61 -9.87
C ALA A 76 -20.91 -8.20 -8.84
N GLU A 77 -19.76 -8.73 -9.27
CA GLU A 77 -18.85 -9.50 -8.43
C GLU A 77 -17.50 -8.82 -8.10
N GLY A 78 -17.25 -7.62 -8.64
CA GLY A 78 -15.93 -6.99 -8.54
C GLY A 78 -15.43 -6.82 -7.10
N ASN A 79 -16.30 -6.39 -6.20
CA ASN A 79 -15.97 -6.22 -4.77
C ASN A 79 -15.70 -7.55 -4.06
N TYR A 80 -16.39 -8.64 -4.40
CA TYR A 80 -16.09 -9.96 -3.85
C TYR A 80 -14.73 -10.50 -4.30
N LYS A 81 -14.36 -10.26 -5.58
CA LYS A 81 -13.03 -10.58 -6.10
C LYS A 81 -11.95 -9.77 -5.37
N THR A 82 -12.20 -8.48 -5.16
CA THR A 82 -11.33 -7.60 -4.37
C THR A 82 -11.15 -8.14 -2.95
N LEU A 83 -12.24 -8.45 -2.27
CA LEU A 83 -12.19 -8.93 -0.88
C LEU A 83 -11.29 -10.17 -0.73
N ARG A 84 -11.44 -11.15 -1.63
CA ARG A 84 -10.63 -12.38 -1.61
C ARG A 84 -9.16 -12.10 -1.80
N ARG A 85 -8.80 -11.31 -2.84
CA ARG A 85 -7.41 -10.97 -3.16
C ARG A 85 -6.76 -10.15 -2.04
N MET A 86 -7.47 -9.16 -1.52
CA MET A 86 -6.92 -8.24 -0.52
C MET A 86 -6.77 -8.88 0.85
N ARG A 87 -7.59 -9.86 1.20
CA ARG A 87 -7.38 -10.68 2.41
C ARG A 87 -6.08 -11.49 2.34
N MET A 88 -5.80 -12.10 1.19
CA MET A 88 -4.53 -12.80 0.96
C MET A 88 -3.35 -11.83 1.02
N LEU A 89 -3.46 -10.70 0.29
CA LEU A 89 -2.43 -9.67 0.27
C LEU A 89 -2.13 -9.13 1.67
N THR A 90 -3.15 -8.84 2.48
CA THR A 90 -2.94 -8.36 3.86
C THR A 90 -2.08 -9.31 4.68
N ARG A 91 -2.30 -10.62 4.53
CA ARG A 91 -1.48 -11.63 5.20
C ARG A 91 -0.04 -11.62 4.70
N MET A 92 0.16 -11.58 3.38
CA MET A 92 1.50 -11.47 2.77
C MET A 92 2.24 -10.20 3.21
N LEU A 93 1.57 -9.05 3.21
CA LEU A 93 2.17 -7.79 3.65
C LEU A 93 2.66 -7.87 5.10
N LYS A 94 1.89 -8.54 5.96
CA LYS A 94 2.28 -8.76 7.36
C LYS A 94 3.53 -9.65 7.46
N ASP A 95 3.58 -10.73 6.68
CA ASP A 95 4.75 -11.63 6.64
C ASP A 95 6.00 -10.92 6.08
N MET A 96 5.81 -9.92 5.20
CA MET A 96 6.87 -9.03 4.68
C MET A 96 7.26 -7.90 5.65
N GLY A 97 6.71 -7.85 6.86
CA GLY A 97 6.99 -6.80 7.84
C GLY A 97 6.35 -5.44 7.55
N ILE A 98 5.36 -5.40 6.64
CA ILE A 98 4.55 -4.20 6.41
C ILE A 98 3.39 -4.21 7.40
N TYR A 99 3.52 -3.39 8.44
CA TYR A 99 2.59 -3.37 9.57
C TYR A 99 1.14 -3.05 9.20
N ASP A 100 0.20 -3.61 9.97
CA ASP A 100 -1.22 -3.29 9.91
C ASP A 100 -1.45 -1.78 10.02
N GLY A 101 -2.33 -1.25 9.16
CA GLY A 101 -2.60 0.19 9.07
C GLY A 101 -1.94 0.88 7.87
N ARG A 102 -0.94 0.27 7.21
CA ARG A 102 -0.37 0.80 5.97
C ARG A 102 -1.16 0.40 4.73
N PHE A 103 -1.84 -0.74 4.76
CA PHE A 103 -2.81 -1.14 3.75
C PHE A 103 -4.22 -1.17 4.35
N ARG A 104 -5.19 -0.59 3.62
CA ARG A 104 -6.58 -0.53 4.06
C ARG A 104 -7.54 -0.76 2.89
N LEU A 105 -8.49 -1.67 3.07
CA LEU A 105 -9.65 -1.85 2.17
C LEU A 105 -10.88 -1.28 2.86
N GLU A 106 -11.59 -0.38 2.18
CA GLU A 106 -12.84 0.22 2.66
C GLU A 106 -13.96 0.09 1.64
N TRP A 107 -15.15 -0.13 2.14
CA TRP A 107 -16.38 -0.12 1.37
C TRP A 107 -17.08 1.22 1.56
N ILE A 108 -17.24 1.96 0.46
CA ILE A 108 -17.79 3.33 0.47
C ILE A 108 -18.76 3.44 -0.68
N SER A 109 -20.01 3.84 -0.40
CA SER A 109 -21.01 4.16 -1.43
C SER A 109 -20.81 5.56 -1.99
N GLY A 110 -21.38 5.85 -3.16
CA GLY A 110 -21.28 7.17 -3.78
C GLY A 110 -21.86 8.33 -2.96
N ALA A 111 -22.75 8.04 -2.02
CA ALA A 111 -23.36 9.03 -1.13
C ALA A 111 -22.57 9.29 0.17
N GLU A 112 -21.50 8.51 0.44
CA GLU A 112 -20.77 8.55 1.71
C GLU A 112 -19.52 9.46 1.66
N GLY A 113 -19.67 10.74 1.23
CA GLY A 113 -18.55 11.71 1.18
C GLY A 113 -17.89 11.94 2.54
N ASP A 114 -18.66 11.97 3.63
CA ASP A 114 -18.12 12.09 5.00
C ASP A 114 -17.28 10.90 5.41
N LYS A 115 -17.61 9.70 4.92
CA LYS A 115 -16.81 8.50 5.15
C LYS A 115 -15.47 8.56 4.45
N VAL A 116 -15.40 9.10 3.23
CA VAL A 116 -14.14 9.35 2.53
C VAL A 116 -13.23 10.23 3.36
N LYS A 117 -13.75 11.37 3.87
CA LYS A 117 -13.03 12.28 4.75
C LYS A 117 -12.51 11.57 6.00
N SER A 118 -13.37 10.82 6.69
CA SER A 118 -12.99 10.16 7.94
C SER A 118 -11.93 9.07 7.72
N VAL A 119 -12.06 8.28 6.66
CA VAL A 119 -11.12 7.20 6.29
C VAL A 119 -9.76 7.76 5.93
N ILE A 120 -9.69 8.83 5.10
CA ILE A 120 -8.41 9.45 4.72
C ILE A 120 -7.72 10.05 5.94
N ASN A 121 -8.45 10.79 6.79
CA ASN A 121 -7.89 11.39 7.99
C ASN A 121 -7.36 10.35 8.99
N ASP A 122 -8.15 9.30 9.24
CA ASP A 122 -7.77 8.21 10.14
C ASP A 122 -6.53 7.47 9.63
N MET A 123 -6.51 7.14 8.34
CA MET A 123 -5.36 6.48 7.72
C MET A 123 -4.11 7.37 7.75
N THR A 124 -4.24 8.65 7.42
CA THR A 124 -3.11 9.60 7.48
C THR A 124 -2.55 9.69 8.89
N LYS A 125 -3.41 9.76 9.90
CA LYS A 125 -2.99 9.78 11.31
C LYS A 125 -2.25 8.49 11.71
N LYS A 126 -2.77 7.33 11.32
CA LYS A 126 -2.15 6.02 11.62
C LYS A 126 -0.80 5.87 10.93
N VAL A 127 -0.71 6.18 9.64
CA VAL A 127 0.54 6.05 8.88
C VAL A 127 1.58 7.06 9.38
N ARG A 128 1.16 8.28 9.78
CA ARG A 128 2.06 9.27 10.39
C ARG A 128 2.63 8.76 11.71
N ALA A 129 1.84 8.10 12.53
CA ALA A 129 2.31 7.51 13.79
C ALA A 129 3.27 6.34 13.59
N LEU A 130 3.13 5.59 12.48
CA LEU A 130 4.03 4.49 12.11
C LEU A 130 5.36 4.96 11.52
N GLY A 131 5.48 6.23 11.12
CA GLY A 131 6.67 6.78 10.48
C GLY A 131 6.84 6.33 9.01
N PRO A 132 7.94 6.71 8.34
CA PRO A 132 8.22 6.33 6.95
C PRO A 132 8.42 4.81 6.81
N LEU A 133 7.94 4.24 5.70
CA LEU A 133 8.17 2.84 5.37
C LEU A 133 9.53 2.64 4.70
N ASP A 134 9.87 3.53 3.77
CA ASP A 134 11.13 3.57 3.01
C ASP A 134 11.60 2.21 2.47
N LEU A 135 10.71 1.48 1.82
CA LEU A 135 11.07 0.22 1.16
C LEU A 135 12.19 0.39 0.11
N PRO A 136 12.18 1.43 -0.74
CA PRO A 136 13.27 1.64 -1.69
C PRO A 136 14.65 1.76 -1.03
N GLY A 137 14.74 2.43 0.12
CA GLY A 137 15.98 2.52 0.88
C GLY A 137 16.40 1.18 1.48
N LYS A 138 15.43 0.43 2.02
CA LYS A 138 15.68 -0.91 2.57
C LYS A 138 16.15 -1.90 1.49
N PHE A 139 15.57 -1.89 0.29
CA PHE A 139 16.01 -2.76 -0.81
C PHE A 139 17.46 -2.47 -1.21
N LYS A 140 17.87 -1.21 -1.32
CA LYS A 140 19.27 -0.85 -1.60
C LYS A 140 20.25 -1.34 -0.53
N ASN A 141 19.82 -1.38 0.73
CA ASN A 141 20.64 -1.90 1.81
C ASN A 141 20.74 -3.43 1.74
N TRP A 142 19.64 -4.12 1.43
CA TRP A 142 19.64 -5.57 1.25
C TRP A 142 20.53 -6.01 0.08
N ASP A 143 20.52 -5.30 -1.04
CA ASP A 143 21.41 -5.58 -2.17
C ASP A 143 22.88 -5.55 -1.73
N LYS A 144 23.27 -4.54 -0.93
CA LYS A 144 24.64 -4.45 -0.38
C LYS A 144 24.97 -5.58 0.59
N GLU A 145 24.03 -5.91 1.49
CA GLU A 145 24.21 -7.00 2.44
C GLU A 145 24.37 -8.35 1.72
N ILE A 146 23.60 -8.56 0.63
CA ILE A 146 23.72 -9.76 -0.22
C ILE A 146 25.09 -9.81 -0.90
N GLU A 147 25.55 -8.72 -1.52
CA GLU A 147 26.87 -8.62 -2.15
C GLU A 147 28.00 -8.93 -1.15
N GLU A 148 27.91 -8.41 0.07
CA GLU A 148 28.86 -8.67 1.16
C GLU A 148 28.88 -10.14 1.58
N LEU A 149 27.71 -10.77 1.69
CA LEU A 149 27.56 -12.20 2.04
C LEU A 149 28.12 -13.08 0.91
N GLU A 150 27.84 -12.80 -0.34
CA GLU A 150 28.38 -13.52 -1.49
C GLU A 150 29.90 -13.41 -1.54
N ALA A 151 30.46 -12.25 -1.26
CA ALA A 151 31.91 -12.06 -1.18
C ALA A 151 32.55 -12.88 -0.06
N GLN A 152 31.89 -13.05 1.09
CA GLN A 152 32.34 -13.86 2.21
C GLN A 152 32.31 -15.35 1.86
N VAL A 153 31.23 -15.84 1.25
CA VAL A 153 31.09 -17.25 0.80
C VAL A 153 32.17 -17.60 -0.20
N ASN A 154 32.38 -16.74 -1.20
CA ASN A 154 33.40 -16.95 -2.25
C ASN A 154 34.83 -16.96 -1.70
N LYS A 155 35.12 -16.21 -0.61
CA LYS A 155 36.42 -16.29 0.08
C LYS A 155 36.59 -17.60 0.82
N GLY A 156 35.56 -18.04 1.55
CA GLY A 156 35.60 -19.29 2.30
C GLY A 156 35.77 -20.53 1.43
N ASP A 157 35.25 -20.53 0.20
CA ASP A 157 35.43 -21.62 -0.72
C ASP A 157 36.82 -21.65 -1.33
N LYS A 158 37.43 -20.52 -1.64
CA LYS A 158 38.83 -20.43 -2.11
C LYS A 158 39.82 -20.89 -1.05
N ASP A 159 39.58 -20.57 0.21
CA ASP A 159 40.42 -20.98 1.32
C ASP A 159 40.34 -22.51 1.57
N LYS A 160 39.19 -23.14 1.32
CA LYS A 160 39.01 -24.60 1.38
C LYS A 160 39.71 -25.32 0.21
N GLU A 161 39.66 -24.79 -0.98
CA GLU A 161 40.37 -25.34 -2.14
C GLU A 161 41.90 -25.27 -1.96
N ALA A 162 42.40 -24.18 -1.38
CA ALA A 162 43.83 -24.02 -1.09
C ALA A 162 44.36 -25.01 -0.04
N VAL A 163 43.53 -25.40 0.94
CA VAL A 163 43.88 -26.40 1.97
C VAL A 163 43.89 -27.84 1.44
N HIS A 164 43.14 -28.15 0.39
CA HIS A 164 43.08 -29.49 -0.21
C HIS A 164 44.12 -29.71 -1.35
N ALA A 165 44.79 -28.65 -1.78
CA ALA A 165 45.80 -28.69 -2.85
C ALA A 165 47.25 -28.76 -2.32
N GLY A 166 47.48 -28.81 -1.03
CA GLY A 166 48.80 -28.93 -0.38
C GLY A 166 48.91 -30.28 0.40
#